data_c7d18c56dfd1a6d950864011b6e9bc83
#
_entry.id   c7d18c56dfd1a6d950864011b6e9bc83
#
_cell.length_a   1.000
_cell.length_b   1.000
_cell.length_c   1.000
_cell.angle_alpha   90.00
_cell.angle_beta   90.00
_cell.angle_gamma   90.00
#
_symmetry.space_group_name_H-M   'P 1'
#
loop_
_entity.id
_entity.type
_entity.pdbx_description
1 polymer ?
#
loop_
_entity_poly.entity_id
_entity_poly.type
_entity_poly.pdbx_seq_one_letter_code
_entity_poly.pdbx_strand_id
1 'polypeptide(L)'
;MCSAHACSSCLLAAQAGVRYSLENPRAYIDSNIVGSFNIMDASHRLNVKHLLMASTSSVYGANLEMPFNETEKTDTQLTIYAATKKANESMAHSYSNIWKIPITMLRFFTVYGPWGRPDMALSIFTE
;
A
#
# COMPACT_ATOMS: atom_id res chain seq x y z
N MET A 1 17.46 11.31 -28.70
CA MET A 1 16.21 10.97 -28.04
C MET A 1 16.51 9.92 -26.97
N CYS A 2 16.58 10.32 -25.72
CA CYS A 2 16.79 9.37 -24.61
C CYS A 2 15.50 8.59 -24.40
N SER A 3 15.46 7.31 -24.71
CA SER A 3 14.36 6.43 -24.34
C SER A 3 14.52 6.10 -22.84
N ALA A 4 13.96 6.95 -21.99
CA ALA A 4 13.86 6.65 -20.56
C ALA A 4 12.78 5.56 -20.37
N HIS A 5 13.11 4.32 -20.65
CA HIS A 5 12.29 3.20 -20.21
C HIS A 5 12.59 3.01 -18.73
N ALA A 6 11.69 3.49 -17.87
CA ALA A 6 11.78 3.17 -16.45
C ALA A 6 11.72 1.65 -16.29
N CYS A 7 12.83 1.05 -15.87
CA CYS A 7 12.90 -0.41 -15.71
C CYS A 7 11.94 -0.91 -14.63
N SER A 8 11.79 -0.16 -13.54
CA SER A 8 10.88 -0.45 -12.44
C SER A 8 10.42 0.84 -11.77
N SER A 9 9.23 0.83 -11.21
CA SER A 9 8.69 1.92 -10.40
C SER A 9 8.36 1.41 -9.00
N CYS A 10 8.57 2.25 -7.98
CA CYS A 10 8.28 1.92 -6.59
C CYS A 10 7.43 3.01 -5.94
N LEU A 11 6.22 2.67 -5.52
CA LEU A 11 5.30 3.56 -4.81
C LEU A 11 5.25 3.20 -3.33
N LEU A 12 5.96 3.96 -2.49
CA LEU A 12 5.90 3.87 -1.03
C LEU A 12 5.06 5.00 -0.42
N ALA A 13 4.87 6.10 -1.15
CA ALA A 13 4.12 7.26 -0.69
C ALA A 13 2.65 6.94 -0.45
N ALA A 14 2.16 7.32 0.72
CA ALA A 14 0.76 7.18 1.10
C ALA A 14 0.44 8.05 2.32
N GLN A 15 -0.85 8.34 2.53
CA GLN A 15 -1.31 8.76 3.85
C GLN A 15 -1.34 7.52 4.75
N ALA A 16 -0.43 7.46 5.71
CA ALA A 16 -0.30 6.36 6.67
C ALA A 16 -0.91 6.72 8.02
N GLY A 17 -1.10 5.70 8.88
CA GLY A 17 -1.60 5.85 10.24
C GLY A 17 -3.08 5.49 10.38
N VAL A 18 -3.36 4.53 11.27
CA VAL A 18 -4.73 4.06 11.51
C VAL A 18 -5.57 5.12 12.22
N ARG A 19 -5.01 5.77 13.26
CA ARG A 19 -5.75 6.75 14.08
C ARG A 19 -6.23 7.95 13.27
N TYR A 20 -5.34 8.58 12.52
CA TYR A 20 -5.68 9.73 11.71
C TYR A 20 -6.73 9.43 10.63
N SER A 21 -6.86 8.16 10.20
CA SER A 21 -7.90 7.78 9.23
C SER A 21 -9.33 7.89 9.79
N LEU A 22 -9.48 7.93 11.11
CA LEU A 22 -10.77 8.17 11.77
C LEU A 22 -11.12 9.66 11.84
N GLU A 23 -10.09 10.52 11.92
CA GLU A 23 -10.24 11.97 12.01
C GLU A 23 -10.44 12.61 10.63
N ASN A 24 -9.67 12.17 9.64
CA ASN A 24 -9.71 12.72 8.29
C ASN A 24 -9.69 11.60 7.22
N PRO A 25 -10.79 10.86 7.04
CA PRO A 25 -10.87 9.77 6.07
C PRO A 25 -10.70 10.25 4.62
N ARG A 26 -11.08 11.49 4.32
CA ARG A 26 -10.96 12.06 2.97
C ARG A 26 -9.52 12.09 2.48
N ALA A 27 -8.57 12.45 3.33
CA ALA A 27 -7.15 12.47 2.99
C ALA A 27 -6.65 11.09 2.53
N TYR A 28 -7.21 10.00 3.09
CA TYR A 28 -6.87 8.63 2.69
C TYR A 28 -7.45 8.25 1.34
N ILE A 29 -8.64 8.71 1.01
CA ILE A 29 -9.22 8.49 -0.32
C ILE A 29 -8.37 9.22 -1.36
N ASP A 30 -8.10 10.50 -1.15
CA ASP A 30 -7.38 11.32 -2.13
C ASP A 30 -5.94 10.83 -2.34
N SER A 31 -5.20 10.54 -1.26
CA SER A 31 -3.82 10.08 -1.35
C SER A 31 -3.72 8.61 -1.76
N ASN A 32 -4.44 7.72 -1.06
CA ASN A 32 -4.22 6.28 -1.24
C ASN A 32 -4.98 5.72 -2.42
N ILE A 33 -6.21 6.16 -2.69
CA ILE A 33 -6.97 5.65 -3.83
C ILE A 33 -6.63 6.42 -5.10
N VAL A 34 -6.90 7.73 -5.10
CA VAL A 34 -6.70 8.55 -6.31
C VAL A 34 -5.23 8.64 -6.68
N GLY A 35 -4.35 8.87 -5.68
CA GLY A 35 -2.91 8.93 -5.90
C GLY A 35 -2.34 7.61 -6.44
N SER A 36 -2.72 6.47 -5.86
CA SER A 36 -2.27 5.16 -6.34
C SER A 36 -2.81 4.84 -7.73
N PHE A 37 -4.06 5.19 -8.02
CA PHE A 37 -4.63 5.06 -9.38
C PHE A 37 -3.79 5.84 -10.39
N ASN A 38 -3.46 7.09 -10.11
CA ASN A 38 -2.65 7.92 -11.01
C ASN A 38 -1.27 7.30 -11.29
N ILE A 39 -0.63 6.71 -10.28
CA ILE A 39 0.66 6.04 -10.45
C ILE A 39 0.53 4.75 -11.27
N MET A 40 -0.51 3.95 -11.04
CA MET A 40 -0.76 2.74 -11.84
C MET A 40 -1.03 3.10 -13.31
N ASP A 41 -1.84 4.13 -13.57
CA ASP A 41 -2.14 4.61 -14.93
C ASP A 41 -0.88 5.16 -15.63
N ALA A 42 -0.09 5.97 -14.93
CA ALA A 42 1.19 6.46 -15.44
C ALA A 42 2.17 5.30 -15.73
N SER A 43 2.24 4.30 -14.84
CA SER A 43 3.09 3.12 -15.01
C SER A 43 2.69 2.31 -16.24
N HIS A 44 1.38 2.18 -16.47
CA HIS A 44 0.86 1.56 -17.69
C HIS A 44 1.27 2.35 -18.94
N ARG A 45 1.01 3.66 -18.98
CA ARG A 45 1.35 4.51 -20.14
C ARG A 45 2.84 4.54 -20.45
N LEU A 46 3.68 4.46 -19.43
CA LEU A 46 5.15 4.44 -19.57
C LEU A 46 5.72 3.05 -19.82
N ASN A 47 4.88 2.01 -19.89
CA ASN A 47 5.28 0.62 -20.06
C ASN A 47 6.39 0.19 -19.10
N VAL A 48 6.23 0.49 -17.80
CA VAL A 48 7.21 0.05 -16.78
C VAL A 48 7.27 -1.47 -16.73
N LYS A 49 8.46 -2.03 -16.54
CA LYS A 49 8.68 -3.48 -16.49
C LYS A 49 8.17 -4.12 -15.21
N HIS A 50 8.13 -3.36 -14.13
CA HIS A 50 7.65 -3.82 -12.84
C HIS A 50 7.22 -2.65 -11.97
N LEU A 51 6.07 -2.76 -11.30
CA LEU A 51 5.58 -1.81 -10.33
C LEU A 51 5.55 -2.45 -8.94
N LEU A 52 6.27 -1.85 -7.99
CA LEU A 52 6.27 -2.22 -6.58
C LEU A 52 5.41 -1.23 -5.81
N MET A 53 4.46 -1.70 -5.01
CA MET A 53 3.56 -0.83 -4.24
C MET A 53 3.48 -1.26 -2.79
N ALA A 54 3.51 -0.27 -1.89
CA ALA A 54 3.31 -0.51 -0.46
C ALA A 54 1.85 -0.81 -0.14
N SER A 55 1.60 -1.96 0.44
CA SER A 55 0.40 -2.30 1.19
C SER A 55 0.71 -2.29 2.70
N THR A 56 -0.05 -2.98 3.50
CA THR A 56 0.09 -2.99 4.97
C THR A 56 -0.43 -4.30 5.54
N SER A 57 0.14 -4.73 6.66
CA SER A 57 -0.41 -5.85 7.44
C SER A 57 -1.83 -5.57 7.98
N SER A 58 -2.24 -4.31 8.07
CA SER A 58 -3.61 -3.93 8.47
C SER A 58 -4.70 -4.48 7.54
N VAL A 59 -4.35 -4.92 6.31
CA VAL A 59 -5.31 -5.55 5.39
C VAL A 59 -5.79 -6.91 5.88
N TYR A 60 -5.05 -7.58 6.76
CA TYR A 60 -5.50 -8.82 7.39
C TYR A 60 -6.70 -8.61 8.33
N GLY A 61 -6.88 -7.37 8.83
CA GLY A 61 -8.09 -6.96 9.53
C GLY A 61 -8.45 -7.83 10.72
N ALA A 62 -9.60 -8.50 10.64
CA ALA A 62 -10.14 -9.36 11.69
C ALA A 62 -9.63 -10.81 11.66
N ASN A 63 -8.63 -11.16 10.84
CA ASN A 63 -8.05 -12.49 10.84
C ASN A 63 -7.41 -12.79 12.19
N LEU A 64 -7.68 -13.97 12.73
CA LEU A 64 -7.21 -14.40 14.06
C LEU A 64 -6.05 -15.39 13.98
N GLU A 65 -5.86 -16.04 12.85
CA GLU A 65 -4.80 -17.03 12.66
C GLU A 65 -3.44 -16.35 12.49
N MET A 66 -2.46 -16.82 13.24
CA MET A 66 -1.08 -16.34 13.17
C MET A 66 -0.10 -17.51 13.09
N PRO A 67 1.02 -17.36 12.37
CA PRO A 67 1.46 -16.16 11.63
C PRO A 67 0.60 -15.91 10.39
N PHE A 68 0.37 -14.64 10.04
CA PHE A 68 -0.33 -14.27 8.82
C PHE A 68 0.39 -14.80 7.58
N ASN A 69 -0.40 -15.25 6.60
CA ASN A 69 0.10 -15.75 5.34
C ASN A 69 -0.42 -14.86 4.18
N GLU A 70 0.41 -14.62 3.19
CA GLU A 70 0.07 -13.78 2.04
C GLU A 70 -1.09 -14.35 1.18
N THR A 71 -1.36 -15.64 1.28
CA THR A 71 -2.47 -16.31 0.57
C THR A 71 -3.81 -16.19 1.29
N GLU A 72 -3.82 -15.72 2.54
CA GLU A 72 -5.05 -15.54 3.30
C GLU A 72 -5.96 -14.48 2.69
N LYS A 73 -7.26 -14.72 2.80
CA LYS A 73 -8.27 -13.72 2.44
C LYS A 73 -8.21 -12.53 3.38
N THR A 74 -8.28 -11.35 2.82
CA THR A 74 -8.22 -10.08 3.52
C THR A 74 -9.47 -9.24 3.20
N ASP A 75 -10.64 -9.73 3.59
CA ASP A 75 -11.93 -9.17 3.18
C ASP A 75 -12.63 -8.36 4.30
N THR A 76 -12.08 -8.36 5.53
CA THR A 76 -12.69 -7.75 6.72
C THR A 76 -11.80 -6.66 7.32
N GLN A 77 -11.60 -5.56 6.60
CA GLN A 77 -10.79 -4.44 7.09
C GLN A 77 -11.49 -3.71 8.23
N LEU A 78 -10.71 -3.37 9.27
CA LEU A 78 -11.22 -2.72 10.48
C LEU A 78 -11.09 -1.20 10.45
N THR A 79 -10.41 -0.62 9.47
CA THR A 79 -10.16 0.83 9.38
C THR A 79 -10.23 1.33 7.95
N ILE A 80 -10.50 2.64 7.78
CA ILE A 80 -10.48 3.30 6.45
C ILE A 80 -9.08 3.19 5.82
N TYR A 81 -8.01 3.33 6.62
CA TYR A 81 -6.64 3.12 6.12
C TYR A 81 -6.47 1.72 5.51
N ALA A 82 -6.84 0.68 6.25
CA ALA A 82 -6.75 -0.69 5.76
C ALA A 82 -7.63 -0.91 4.51
N ALA A 83 -8.84 -0.36 4.50
CA ALA A 83 -9.75 -0.45 3.37
C ALA A 83 -9.17 0.21 2.10
N THR A 84 -8.55 1.40 2.22
CA THR A 84 -7.89 2.05 1.08
C THR A 84 -6.71 1.24 0.54
N LYS A 85 -5.92 0.64 1.43
CA LYS A 85 -4.81 -0.23 1.03
C LYS A 85 -5.29 -1.53 0.37
N LYS A 86 -6.35 -2.14 0.88
CA LYS A 86 -6.99 -3.31 0.25
C LYS A 86 -7.56 -2.97 -1.13
N ALA A 87 -8.19 -1.81 -1.28
CA ALA A 87 -8.66 -1.33 -2.57
C ALA A 87 -7.50 -1.21 -3.58
N ASN A 88 -6.33 -0.71 -3.14
CA ASN A 88 -5.13 -0.66 -3.98
C ASN A 88 -4.67 -2.06 -4.42
N GLU A 89 -4.70 -3.07 -3.54
CA GLU A 89 -4.40 -4.45 -3.92
C GLU A 89 -5.35 -4.97 -5.02
N SER A 90 -6.65 -4.69 -4.87
CA SER A 90 -7.65 -5.10 -5.86
C SER A 90 -7.48 -4.37 -7.20
N MET A 91 -7.21 -3.06 -7.18
CA MET A 91 -6.90 -2.29 -8.38
C MET A 91 -5.62 -2.79 -9.07
N ALA A 92 -4.55 -3.04 -8.30
CA ALA A 92 -3.28 -3.55 -8.81
C ALA A 92 -3.45 -4.91 -9.49
N HIS A 93 -4.23 -5.81 -8.88
CA HIS A 93 -4.57 -7.10 -9.48
C HIS A 93 -5.29 -6.92 -10.83
N SER A 94 -6.26 -6.01 -10.89
CA SER A 94 -7.00 -5.70 -12.12
C SER A 94 -6.09 -5.13 -13.22
N TYR A 95 -5.23 -4.16 -12.86
CA TYR A 95 -4.23 -3.60 -13.78
C TYR A 95 -3.27 -4.67 -14.32
N SER A 96 -2.75 -5.52 -13.44
CA SER A 96 -1.89 -6.63 -13.83
C SER A 96 -2.59 -7.60 -14.78
N ASN A 97 -3.86 -7.91 -14.50
CA ASN A 97 -4.63 -8.83 -15.33
C ASN A 97 -4.96 -8.25 -16.72
N ILE A 98 -5.38 -6.99 -16.79
CA ILE A 98 -5.83 -6.34 -18.03
C ILE A 98 -4.65 -5.97 -18.92
N TRP A 99 -3.67 -5.26 -18.37
CA TRP A 99 -2.54 -4.70 -19.14
C TRP A 99 -1.23 -5.47 -19.01
N LYS A 100 -1.25 -6.62 -18.29
CA LYS A 100 -0.09 -7.51 -18.13
C LYS A 100 1.15 -6.84 -17.53
N ILE A 101 0.93 -5.80 -16.71
CA ILE A 101 2.01 -5.15 -15.97
C ILE A 101 2.32 -6.01 -14.74
N PRO A 102 3.56 -6.47 -14.55
CA PRO A 102 3.96 -7.12 -13.31
C PRO A 102 3.86 -6.16 -12.14
N ILE A 103 3.00 -6.45 -11.16
CA ILE A 103 2.83 -5.63 -9.95
C ILE A 103 3.05 -6.50 -8.72
N THR A 104 3.86 -6.01 -7.77
CA THR A 104 4.04 -6.64 -6.46
C THR A 104 3.53 -5.70 -5.38
N MET A 105 2.59 -6.19 -4.57
CA MET A 105 2.08 -5.50 -3.38
C MET A 105 2.83 -5.99 -2.15
N LEU A 106 3.46 -5.09 -1.40
CA LEU A 106 4.27 -5.39 -0.23
C LEU A 106 3.47 -5.08 1.04
N ARG A 107 3.03 -6.10 1.76
CA ARG A 107 2.29 -5.95 3.03
C ARG A 107 3.26 -5.73 4.18
N PHE A 108 3.69 -4.48 4.36
CA PHE A 108 4.59 -4.12 5.45
C PHE A 108 3.90 -4.29 6.81
N PHE A 109 4.62 -4.91 7.74
CA PHE A 109 4.30 -4.90 9.16
C PHE A 109 4.86 -3.63 9.82
N THR A 110 4.83 -3.55 11.14
CA THR A 110 5.42 -2.44 11.88
C THR A 110 6.92 -2.37 11.62
N VAL A 111 7.34 -1.34 10.90
CA VAL A 111 8.76 -1.08 10.64
C VAL A 111 9.33 -0.31 11.82
N TYR A 112 10.46 -0.75 12.36
CA TYR A 112 11.16 -0.13 13.48
C TYR A 112 12.65 0.05 13.16
N GLY A 113 13.33 0.90 13.91
CA GLY A 113 14.75 1.17 13.75
C GLY A 113 15.10 2.65 13.85
N PRO A 114 16.37 3.03 13.62
CA PRO A 114 16.77 4.43 13.59
C PRO A 114 15.90 5.24 12.63
N TRP A 115 15.48 6.43 13.06
CA TRP A 115 14.57 7.29 12.29
C TRP A 115 13.16 6.73 12.09
N GLY A 116 12.74 5.79 12.93
CA GLY A 116 11.36 5.30 12.98
C GLY A 116 10.37 6.42 13.32
N ARG A 117 9.09 6.18 13.01
CA ARG A 117 8.02 7.15 13.29
C ARG A 117 7.84 7.28 14.81
N PRO A 118 7.80 8.53 15.36
CA PRO A 118 7.69 8.75 16.81
C PRO A 118 6.35 8.30 17.42
N ASP A 119 5.30 8.17 16.61
CA ASP A 119 3.96 7.72 17.04
C ASP A 119 3.81 6.19 17.11
N MET A 120 4.87 5.44 16.83
CA MET A 120 4.87 3.98 16.94
C MET A 120 5.18 3.54 18.37
N ALA A 121 4.56 2.43 18.81
CA ALA A 121 4.68 1.93 20.19
C ALA A 121 6.13 1.78 20.66
N LEU A 122 7.02 1.28 19.80
CA LEU A 122 8.44 1.12 20.13
C LEU A 122 9.13 2.46 20.44
N SER A 123 8.83 3.51 19.68
CA SER A 123 9.38 4.85 19.95
C SER A 123 8.82 5.45 21.26
N ILE A 124 7.52 5.27 21.51
CA ILE A 124 6.86 5.77 22.73
C ILE A 124 7.38 5.11 24.00
N PHE A 125 7.77 3.83 23.94
CA PHE A 125 8.25 3.10 25.13
C PHE A 125 9.76 3.23 25.36
N THR A 126 10.51 3.84 24.44
CA THR A 126 11.97 4.03 24.55
C THR A 126 12.37 5.45 24.92
N GLU A 127 11.42 6.40 25.02
CA GLU A 127 11.58 7.72 25.64
C GLU A 127 11.32 7.63 27.16
#